data_9ed78d31c2825e7d35be77b4ab26e697
#
_entry.id   9ed78d31c2825e7d35be77b4ab26e697
#
_cell.length_a   1.000
_cell.length_b   1.000
_cell.length_c   1.000
_cell.angle_alpha   90.00
_cell.angle_beta   90.00
_cell.angle_gamma   90.00
#
_symmetry.space_group_name_H-M   'P 1'
#
loop_
_entity.id
_entity.type
_entity.pdbx_description
1 polymer ?
#
loop_
_entity_poly.entity_id
_entity_poly.type
_entity_poly.pdbx_seq_one_letter_code
_entity_poly.pdbx_strand_id
1 'polypeptide(L)'
;YITHLHIGNAVVKKGCRAYGDQHPRFGFPDSANDVNELTDFFRILREEGFFRASDPYVLSAEVKPWECEDADIILANTKRVIERAWALA
;
A
#
# COMPACT_ATOMS: atom_id res chain seq x y z
N TYR A 1 1.67 -14.16 -16.41
CA TYR A 1 0.56 -13.22 -16.63
C TYR A 1 -0.04 -12.78 -15.30
N ILE A 2 0.06 -11.49 -14.99
CA ILE A 2 -0.38 -10.94 -13.70
C ILE A 2 -1.75 -10.29 -13.89
N THR A 3 -2.76 -10.74 -13.14
CA THR A 3 -4.12 -10.19 -13.16
C THR A 3 -4.54 -9.60 -11.83
N HIS A 4 -3.78 -9.84 -10.77
CA HIS A 4 -4.13 -9.40 -9.41
C HIS A 4 -2.84 -9.01 -8.67
N LEU A 5 -2.86 -7.84 -8.06
CA LEU A 5 -1.76 -7.34 -7.25
C LEU A 5 -2.24 -7.06 -5.83
N HIS A 6 -1.42 -7.44 -4.86
CA HIS A 6 -1.64 -7.08 -3.47
C HIS A 6 -0.60 -6.05 -3.07
N ILE A 7 -1.05 -5.00 -2.41
CA ILE A 7 -0.16 -3.99 -1.84
C ILE A 7 -0.37 -3.92 -0.34
N GLY A 8 0.66 -3.60 0.38
CA GLY A 8 0.61 -3.52 1.83
C GLY A 8 1.80 -2.80 2.40
N ASN A 9 1.92 -2.87 3.71
CA ASN A 9 3.01 -2.26 4.43
C ASN A 9 3.55 -3.21 5.49
N ALA A 10 4.75 -2.95 5.95
CA ALA A 10 5.38 -3.76 6.99
C ALA A 10 6.40 -2.93 7.75
N VAL A 11 6.61 -3.30 9.01
CA VAL A 11 7.75 -2.84 9.78
C VAL A 11 8.77 -3.95 9.77
N VAL A 12 9.89 -3.73 9.10
CA VAL A 12 10.96 -4.72 8.94
C VAL A 12 12.10 -4.48 9.93
N LYS A 13 12.01 -3.42 10.72
CA LYS A 13 13.02 -3.05 11.71
C LYS A 13 12.71 -3.73 13.03
N LYS A 14 13.54 -4.70 13.40
CA LYS A 14 13.39 -5.47 14.64
C LYS A 14 13.41 -4.56 15.86
N GLY A 15 12.49 -4.81 16.80
CA GLY A 15 12.36 -4.01 18.01
C GLY A 15 11.39 -2.85 17.89
N CYS A 16 10.89 -2.53 16.71
CA CYS A 16 9.90 -1.49 16.51
C CYS A 16 8.47 -2.05 16.61
N ARG A 17 7.52 -1.15 16.85
CA ARG A 17 6.09 -1.52 16.91
C ARG A 17 5.65 -2.11 15.58
N ALA A 18 4.74 -3.07 15.63
CA ALA A 18 4.20 -3.77 14.47
C ALA A 18 5.24 -4.52 13.63
N TYR A 19 6.40 -4.84 14.20
CA TYR A 19 7.42 -5.63 13.52
C TYR A 19 6.87 -6.98 13.05
N GLY A 20 7.21 -7.34 11.82
CA GLY A 20 6.85 -8.62 11.22
C GLY A 20 5.62 -8.56 10.32
N ASP A 21 4.87 -9.65 10.27
CA ASP A 21 3.72 -9.83 9.38
C ASP A 21 2.44 -9.25 9.98
N GLN A 22 2.43 -7.95 10.27
CA GLN A 22 1.32 -7.27 10.92
C GLN A 22 0.47 -6.42 9.97
N HIS A 23 0.97 -6.13 8.79
CA HIS A 23 0.27 -5.34 7.77
C HIS A 23 -0.29 -4.01 8.28
N PRO A 24 0.54 -3.13 8.91
CA PRO A 24 0.07 -1.86 9.43
C PRO A 24 -0.32 -0.90 8.30
N ARG A 25 -1.01 0.20 8.65
CA ARG A 25 -1.38 1.23 7.69
C ARG A 25 -0.16 1.82 6.97
N PHE A 26 -0.37 2.29 5.76
CA PHE A 26 0.67 3.05 5.07
C PHE A 26 1.06 4.27 5.89
N GLY A 27 2.35 4.53 6.00
CA GLY A 27 2.86 5.62 6.81
C GLY A 27 2.94 5.33 8.31
N PHE A 28 2.72 4.09 8.74
CA PHE A 28 2.91 3.70 10.13
C PHE A 28 4.36 3.99 10.54
N PRO A 29 4.61 4.45 11.80
CA PRO A 29 5.97 4.75 12.24
C PRO A 29 6.96 3.60 12.01
N ASP A 30 8.13 3.92 11.47
CA ASP A 30 9.20 2.96 11.15
C ASP A 30 8.83 1.92 10.09
N SER A 31 7.74 2.12 9.36
CA SER A 31 7.31 1.19 8.32
C SER A 31 7.99 1.47 6.98
N ALA A 32 7.90 0.48 6.08
CA ALA A 32 8.57 0.53 4.79
C ALA A 32 7.85 1.40 3.76
N ASN A 33 6.51 1.47 3.80
CA ASN A 33 5.73 2.02 2.71
C ASN A 33 4.79 3.16 3.14
N ASP A 34 4.83 4.23 2.36
CA ASP A 34 3.88 5.33 2.40
C ASP A 34 3.67 5.82 0.96
N VAL A 35 3.16 7.02 0.79
CA VAL A 35 2.83 7.61 -0.52
C VAL A 35 4.02 7.53 -1.49
N ASN A 36 5.22 7.89 -1.06
CA ASN A 36 6.39 7.94 -1.96
C ASN A 36 6.73 6.56 -2.53
N GLU A 37 6.80 5.55 -1.70
CA GLU A 37 7.11 4.18 -2.13
C GLU A 37 6.03 3.63 -3.05
N LEU A 38 4.78 3.91 -2.73
CA LEU A 38 3.66 3.47 -3.55
C LEU A 38 3.62 4.20 -4.90
N THR A 39 3.97 5.49 -4.92
CA THR A 39 4.10 6.29 -6.14
C THR A 39 5.14 5.67 -7.07
N ASP A 40 6.31 5.32 -6.54
CA ASP A 40 7.39 4.71 -7.31
C ASP A 40 6.95 3.35 -7.86
N PHE A 41 6.26 2.55 -7.07
CA PHE A 41 5.73 1.27 -7.49
C PHE A 41 4.73 1.41 -8.63
N PHE A 42 3.77 2.32 -8.51
CA PHE A 42 2.78 2.56 -9.57
C PHE A 42 3.43 3.10 -10.85
N ARG A 43 4.45 3.93 -10.72
CA ARG A 43 5.19 4.46 -11.86
C ARG A 43 5.88 3.34 -12.63
N ILE A 44 6.53 2.42 -11.92
CA ILE A 44 7.19 1.26 -12.53
C ILE A 44 6.17 0.37 -13.24
N LEU A 45 5.04 0.08 -12.60
CA LEU A 45 3.98 -0.73 -13.20
C LEU A 45 3.44 -0.09 -14.48
N ARG A 46 3.28 1.24 -14.48
CA ARG A 46 2.82 1.97 -15.66
C ARG A 46 3.85 1.88 -16.80
N GLU A 47 5.11 2.09 -16.50
CA GLU A 47 6.20 2.03 -17.48
C GLU A 47 6.32 0.63 -18.09
N GLU A 48 6.10 -0.41 -17.32
CA GLU A 48 6.10 -1.79 -17.77
C GLU A 48 4.80 -2.22 -18.47
N GLY A 49 3.83 -1.32 -18.60
CA GLY A 49 2.60 -1.57 -19.33
C GLY A 49 1.58 -2.43 -18.57
N PHE A 50 1.64 -2.47 -17.25
CA PHE A 50 0.70 -3.26 -16.44
C PHE A 50 -0.69 -2.64 -16.34
N PHE A 51 -0.83 -1.33 -16.47
CA PHE A 51 -2.11 -0.65 -16.37
C PHE A 51 -2.72 -0.42 -17.75
N ARG A 52 -3.62 -1.31 -18.15
CA ARG A 52 -4.28 -1.26 -19.46
C ARG A 52 -5.79 -1.29 -19.30
N ALA A 53 -6.47 -0.38 -19.98
CA ALA A 53 -7.93 -0.34 -19.95
C ALA A 53 -8.57 -1.59 -20.56
N SER A 54 -7.92 -2.19 -21.57
CA SER A 54 -8.42 -3.39 -22.24
C SER A 54 -8.23 -4.67 -21.43
N ASP A 55 -7.38 -4.65 -20.41
CA ASP A 55 -7.07 -5.83 -19.59
C ASP A 55 -6.76 -5.34 -18.16
N PRO A 56 -7.79 -4.90 -17.43
CA PRO A 56 -7.60 -4.31 -16.12
C PRO A 56 -7.17 -5.31 -15.06
N TYR A 57 -6.38 -4.84 -14.11
CA TYR A 57 -5.96 -5.60 -12.96
C TYR A 57 -6.84 -5.33 -11.75
N VAL A 58 -6.88 -6.30 -10.85
CA VAL A 58 -7.41 -6.08 -9.51
C VAL A 58 -6.24 -5.70 -8.61
N LEU A 59 -6.36 -4.59 -7.91
CA LEU A 59 -5.38 -4.13 -6.92
C LEU A 59 -6.05 -4.17 -5.54
N SER A 60 -5.53 -5.02 -4.67
CA SER A 60 -6.05 -5.19 -3.32
C SER A 60 -5.06 -4.65 -2.29
N ALA A 61 -5.55 -3.88 -1.33
CA ALA A 61 -4.74 -3.43 -0.21
C ALA A 61 -4.93 -4.38 0.98
N GLU A 62 -3.83 -4.87 1.53
CA GLU A 62 -3.83 -5.70 2.72
C GLU A 62 -3.30 -4.89 3.89
N VAL A 63 -4.21 -4.27 4.64
CA VAL A 63 -3.88 -3.39 5.77
C VAL A 63 -4.79 -3.74 6.94
N LYS A 64 -4.22 -3.80 8.13
CA LYS A 64 -4.96 -4.09 9.37
C LYS A 64 -4.78 -2.95 10.36
N PRO A 65 -5.82 -2.60 11.14
CA PRO A 65 -5.64 -1.70 12.27
C PRO A 65 -4.65 -2.30 13.27
N TRP A 66 -3.78 -1.47 13.80
CA TRP A 66 -2.84 -1.89 14.84
C TRP A 66 -3.38 -1.48 16.20
N GLU A 67 -3.45 -2.45 17.14
CA GLU A 67 -3.95 -2.22 18.50
C GLU A 67 -5.31 -1.53 18.52
N CYS A 68 -5.37 -0.29 19.04
CA CYS A 68 -6.61 0.46 19.22
C CYS A 68 -6.97 1.36 18.04
N GLU A 69 -6.33 1.21 16.89
CA GLU A 69 -6.65 2.01 15.72
C GLU A 69 -8.05 1.70 15.20
N ASP A 70 -8.78 2.74 14.79
CA ASP A 70 -10.12 2.61 14.24
C ASP A 70 -10.07 2.11 12.80
N ALA A 71 -10.81 1.03 12.50
CA ALA A 71 -10.81 0.41 11.18
C ALA A 71 -11.29 1.36 10.08
N ASP A 72 -12.28 2.22 10.36
CA ASP A 72 -12.80 3.16 9.38
C ASP A 72 -11.77 4.24 9.04
N ILE A 73 -11.02 4.69 10.04
CA ILE A 73 -9.94 5.66 9.84
C ILE A 73 -8.81 5.04 9.02
N ILE A 74 -8.47 3.78 9.28
CA ILE A 74 -7.44 3.06 8.54
C ILE A 74 -7.88 2.85 7.08
N LEU A 75 -9.13 2.52 6.84
CA LEU A 75 -9.67 2.37 5.50
C LEU A 75 -9.61 3.71 4.72
N ALA A 76 -10.01 4.81 5.35
CA ALA A 76 -9.92 6.14 4.75
C ALA A 76 -8.48 6.54 4.44
N ASN A 77 -7.55 6.24 5.35
CA ASN A 77 -6.12 6.49 5.12
C ASN A 77 -5.60 5.69 3.93
N THR A 78 -5.94 4.42 3.85
CA THR A 78 -5.52 3.54 2.75
C THR A 78 -6.01 4.08 1.41
N LYS A 79 -7.27 4.45 1.32
CA LYS A 79 -7.86 5.03 0.11
C LYS A 79 -7.15 6.31 -0.29
N ARG A 80 -6.92 7.22 0.66
CA ARG A 80 -6.23 8.49 0.40
C ARG A 80 -4.81 8.27 -0.11
N VAL A 81 -4.07 7.36 0.51
CA VAL A 81 -2.69 7.06 0.11
C VAL A 81 -2.64 6.50 -1.31
N ILE A 82 -3.51 5.56 -1.64
CA ILE A 82 -3.58 4.98 -2.97
C ILE A 82 -3.93 6.04 -4.01
N GLU A 83 -4.96 6.86 -3.77
CA GLU A 83 -5.38 7.90 -4.69
C GLU A 83 -4.28 8.93 -4.92
N ARG A 84 -3.58 9.34 -3.86
CA ARG A 84 -2.49 10.29 -3.97
C ARG A 84 -1.29 9.71 -4.72
N ALA A 85 -0.91 8.49 -4.40
CA ALA A 85 0.19 7.82 -5.09
C ALA A 85 -0.10 7.63 -6.58
N TRP A 86 -1.33 7.28 -6.93
CA TRP A 86 -1.77 7.17 -8.31
C TRP A 86 -1.69 8.50 -9.04
N ALA A 87 -2.14 9.58 -8.40
CA ALA A 87 -2.10 10.92 -8.98
C ALA A 87 -0.67 11.41 -9.22
N LEU A 88 0.27 11.06 -8.34
CA LEU A 88 1.67 11.46 -8.43
C LEU A 88 2.48 10.59 -9.40
N ALA A 89 2.02 9.41 -9.68
CA ALA A 89 2.71 8.51 -10.59
C ALA A 89 2.48 8.92 -12.04
#